data_616ff679be3acadc8a91aac6e490288f
#
_entry.id   616ff679be3acadc8a91aac6e490288f
#
_cell.length_a   1.000
_cell.length_b   1.000
_cell.length_c   1.000
_cell.angle_alpha   90.00
_cell.angle_beta   90.00
_cell.angle_gamma   90.00
#
_symmetry.space_group_name_H-M   'P 1'
#
loop_
_entity.id
_entity.type
_entity.pdbx_description
1 polymer ?
#
loop_
_entity_poly.entity_id
_entity_poly.type
_entity_poly.pdbx_seq_one_letter_code
_entity_poly.pdbx_strand_id
1 'polypeptide(L)'
;MSDHAFPKLHNAMWPGLVGKEEGTDHPPISLDRMLELTAGAEVNGQKFDGIDYFLFHPHTDPDASDDDLRAIADKIAGYGFAVGSLVAPVWPGTVGDSAMGDAEAREKFLTAVRKACRIAKVFNDHGVRKYGVIRIDSAEFGVEKWRSDAKANTAKIAATFREAAKIAADSGERLAAEGEICWAGMHSWKDMLDLLEEVNMPQTLGFQADLAHTYLYLMGYNAPEHALLHEGYSDAEFYAAYEKMTDKLRPWTIDFHVAQNDGSVHGTGAHDKTGRHCPADDPNGKLDITRCAGYWLKGAQD
;
A
#
# COMPACT_ATOMS: atom_id res chain seq x y z
N MET A 1 -12.38 23.62 -23.94
CA MET A 1 -12.30 22.23 -23.44
C MET A 1 -11.55 22.36 -22.14
N SER A 2 -12.19 22.03 -21.03
CA SER A 2 -11.52 22.04 -19.72
C SER A 2 -10.43 20.98 -19.77
N ASP A 3 -9.19 21.39 -19.53
CA ASP A 3 -8.06 20.49 -19.26
C ASP A 3 -8.33 19.75 -17.94
N HIS A 4 -9.21 18.76 -17.98
CA HIS A 4 -9.28 17.80 -16.90
C HIS A 4 -8.00 16.97 -17.02
N ALA A 5 -7.01 17.30 -16.22
CA ALA A 5 -5.85 16.47 -16.06
C ALA A 5 -6.33 15.12 -15.51
N PHE A 6 -6.26 14.06 -16.32
CA PHE A 6 -6.52 12.71 -15.83
C PHE A 6 -5.56 12.39 -14.67
N PRO A 7 -6.00 11.58 -13.70
CA PRO A 7 -5.08 11.07 -12.69
C PRO A 7 -3.84 10.47 -13.35
N LYS A 8 -2.67 10.73 -12.77
CA LYS A 8 -1.43 10.12 -13.25
C LYS A 8 -1.50 8.61 -13.05
N LEU A 9 -1.18 7.86 -14.10
CA LEU A 9 -1.17 6.40 -14.05
C LEU A 9 0.24 5.90 -13.72
N HIS A 10 0.39 5.27 -12.57
CA HIS A 10 1.64 4.69 -12.12
C HIS A 10 1.58 3.17 -12.11
N ASN A 11 2.69 2.51 -12.43
CA ASN A 11 2.87 1.11 -12.16
C ASN A 11 3.41 0.92 -10.75
N ALA A 12 2.67 0.22 -9.89
CA ALA A 12 3.15 -0.20 -8.59
C ALA A 12 4.15 -1.37 -8.77
N MET A 13 5.44 -1.06 -8.71
CA MET A 13 6.52 -1.97 -9.11
C MET A 13 6.89 -2.96 -8.01
N TRP A 14 6.00 -3.89 -7.68
CA TRP A 14 6.27 -4.95 -6.70
C TRP A 14 7.43 -5.87 -7.15
N PRO A 15 8.53 -5.96 -6.39
CA PRO A 15 9.69 -6.76 -6.77
C PRO A 15 9.54 -8.27 -6.55
N GLY A 16 8.45 -8.72 -5.95
CA GLY A 16 8.16 -10.15 -5.78
C GLY A 16 8.81 -10.84 -4.58
N LEU A 17 9.51 -10.12 -3.69
CA LEU A 17 10.42 -10.75 -2.73
C LEU A 17 10.05 -10.66 -1.26
N VAL A 18 9.20 -9.74 -0.84
CA VAL A 18 9.08 -9.48 0.60
C VAL A 18 7.77 -9.98 1.15
N GLY A 19 7.85 -10.88 2.13
CA GLY A 19 6.78 -11.24 3.05
C GLY A 19 5.61 -12.03 2.48
N LYS A 20 5.61 -12.29 1.19
CA LYS A 20 4.53 -13.04 0.53
C LYS A 20 5.07 -14.39 0.10
N GLU A 21 4.65 -15.43 0.79
CA GLU A 21 4.78 -16.86 0.51
C GLU A 21 6.20 -17.44 0.40
N GLU A 22 6.51 -18.34 1.31
CA GLU A 22 7.51 -19.38 1.05
C GLU A 22 7.04 -20.21 -0.16
N GLY A 23 7.83 -20.23 -1.23
CA GLY A 23 7.64 -21.13 -2.36
C GLY A 23 6.84 -20.58 -3.53
N THR A 24 6.63 -19.28 -3.66
CA THR A 24 6.20 -18.71 -4.94
C THR A 24 7.36 -18.73 -5.92
N ASP A 25 7.15 -19.38 -7.06
CA ASP A 25 8.11 -19.49 -8.17
C ASP A 25 8.31 -18.18 -8.96
N HIS A 26 8.00 -17.03 -8.35
CA HIS A 26 8.19 -15.74 -8.99
C HIS A 26 9.58 -15.19 -8.65
N PRO A 27 10.56 -15.31 -9.55
CA PRO A 27 11.87 -14.74 -9.33
C PRO A 27 11.76 -13.21 -9.19
N PRO A 28 12.66 -12.61 -8.38
CA PRO A 28 12.69 -11.16 -8.26
C PRO A 28 12.92 -10.51 -9.62
N ILE A 29 12.16 -9.46 -9.90
CA ILE A 29 12.31 -8.68 -11.12
C ILE A 29 13.24 -7.51 -10.81
N SER A 30 14.34 -7.40 -11.54
CA SER A 30 15.27 -6.27 -11.38
C SER A 30 14.61 -4.95 -11.74
N LEU A 31 15.12 -3.85 -11.19
CA LEU A 31 14.66 -2.50 -11.51
C LEU A 31 14.68 -2.24 -13.02
N ASP A 32 15.78 -2.57 -13.70
CA ASP A 32 15.92 -2.36 -15.15
C ASP A 32 14.82 -3.08 -15.93
N ARG A 33 14.60 -4.35 -15.60
CA ARG A 33 13.57 -5.14 -16.27
C ARG A 33 12.16 -4.60 -15.99
N MET A 34 11.90 -4.16 -14.79
CA MET A 34 10.61 -3.59 -14.41
C MET A 34 10.34 -2.25 -15.15
N LEU A 35 11.37 -1.40 -15.28
CA LEU A 35 11.28 -0.15 -16.05
C LEU A 35 11.03 -0.43 -17.53
N GLU A 36 11.72 -1.41 -18.14
CA GLU A 36 11.48 -1.84 -19.52
C GLU A 36 10.04 -2.32 -19.74
N LEU A 37 9.53 -3.18 -18.84
CA LEU A 37 8.16 -3.70 -18.91
C LEU A 37 7.13 -2.56 -18.79
N THR A 38 7.34 -1.64 -17.86
CA THR A 38 6.46 -0.49 -17.64
C THR A 38 6.46 0.44 -18.87
N ALA A 39 7.63 0.71 -19.45
CA ALA A 39 7.75 1.54 -20.65
C ALA A 39 7.12 0.88 -21.90
N GLY A 40 7.16 -0.46 -21.96
CA GLY A 40 6.53 -1.22 -23.03
C GLY A 40 5.03 -1.39 -22.91
N ALA A 41 4.46 -1.12 -21.73
CA ALA A 41 3.03 -1.27 -21.49
C ALA A 41 2.24 -0.13 -22.15
N GLU A 42 1.30 -0.48 -23.02
CA GLU A 42 0.44 0.48 -23.73
C GLU A 42 -0.93 -0.14 -24.00
N VAL A 43 -2.00 0.58 -23.67
CA VAL A 43 -3.37 0.21 -24.01
C VAL A 43 -4.08 1.40 -24.65
N ASN A 44 -4.54 1.23 -25.88
CA ASN A 44 -5.24 2.29 -26.66
C ASN A 44 -4.48 3.63 -26.69
N GLY A 45 -3.14 3.58 -26.81
CA GLY A 45 -2.28 4.77 -26.82
C GLY A 45 -2.00 5.36 -25.43
N GLN A 46 -2.54 4.79 -24.37
CA GLN A 46 -2.27 5.22 -23.00
C GLN A 46 -1.10 4.41 -22.43
N LYS A 47 -0.18 5.10 -21.81
CA LYS A 47 1.01 4.56 -21.14
C LYS A 47 1.03 4.98 -19.67
N PHE A 48 1.91 4.36 -18.90
CA PHE A 48 2.19 4.83 -17.56
C PHE A 48 2.91 6.19 -17.58
N ASP A 49 2.53 7.08 -16.70
CA ASP A 49 3.19 8.38 -16.45
C ASP A 49 4.38 8.24 -15.49
N GLY A 50 4.39 7.16 -14.71
CA GLY A 50 5.37 6.96 -13.67
C GLY A 50 5.28 5.61 -12.98
N ILE A 51 5.93 5.54 -11.85
CA ILE A 51 6.04 4.34 -11.03
C ILE A 51 5.82 4.66 -9.55
N ASP A 52 5.26 3.72 -8.81
CA ASP A 52 5.32 3.67 -7.36
C ASP A 52 6.45 2.71 -6.97
N TYR A 53 7.34 3.16 -6.08
CA TYR A 53 8.68 2.62 -5.96
C TYR A 53 8.95 1.99 -4.61
N PHE A 54 9.49 0.77 -4.65
CA PHE A 54 9.77 -0.03 -3.45
C PHE A 54 11.21 0.20 -2.96
N LEU A 55 11.37 0.62 -1.71
CA LEU A 55 12.64 1.04 -1.12
C LEU A 55 13.39 -0.13 -0.47
N PHE A 56 13.52 -1.25 -1.19
CA PHE A 56 14.29 -2.43 -0.77
C PHE A 56 14.79 -3.23 -1.96
N HIS A 57 15.72 -4.16 -1.70
CA HIS A 57 16.26 -5.03 -2.75
C HIS A 57 15.19 -5.86 -3.46
N PRO A 58 15.31 -6.11 -4.78
CA PRO A 58 16.46 -5.76 -5.63
C PRO A 58 16.36 -4.36 -6.27
N HIS A 59 15.38 -3.54 -5.94
CA HIS A 59 15.18 -2.25 -6.59
C HIS A 59 16.05 -1.15 -5.98
N THR A 60 16.13 -1.11 -4.67
CA THR A 60 16.90 -0.08 -3.94
C THR A 60 17.59 -0.72 -2.75
N ASP A 61 18.82 -0.29 -2.48
CA ASP A 61 19.42 -0.43 -1.16
C ASP A 61 18.94 0.72 -0.29
N PRO A 62 18.22 0.46 0.84
CA PRO A 62 17.80 1.52 1.75
C PRO A 62 18.95 2.35 2.35
N ASP A 63 20.18 1.81 2.29
CA ASP A 63 21.41 2.45 2.74
C ASP A 63 22.25 3.02 1.60
N ALA A 64 21.76 3.02 0.37
CA ALA A 64 22.42 3.62 -0.78
C ALA A 64 22.84 5.07 -0.53
N SER A 65 23.97 5.46 -1.08
CA SER A 65 24.42 6.86 -1.02
C SER A 65 23.47 7.78 -1.79
N ASP A 66 23.52 9.08 -1.48
CA ASP A 66 22.71 10.06 -2.22
C ASP A 66 23.08 10.10 -3.71
N ASP A 67 24.35 9.81 -4.07
CA ASP A 67 24.79 9.76 -5.46
C ASP A 67 24.22 8.52 -6.18
N ASP A 68 24.18 7.35 -5.52
CA ASP A 68 23.53 6.16 -6.06
C ASP A 68 22.03 6.38 -6.26
N LEU A 69 21.37 7.05 -5.29
CA LEU A 69 19.96 7.40 -5.39
C LEU A 69 19.69 8.38 -6.54
N ARG A 70 20.57 9.35 -6.77
CA ARG A 70 20.48 10.25 -7.94
C ARG A 70 20.66 9.49 -9.24
N ALA A 71 21.59 8.53 -9.30
CA ALA A 71 21.77 7.68 -10.48
C ALA A 71 20.52 6.83 -10.77
N ILE A 72 19.84 6.34 -9.73
CA ILE A 72 18.53 5.67 -9.88
C ILE A 72 17.48 6.65 -10.39
N ALA A 73 17.42 7.88 -9.85
CA ALA A 73 16.50 8.92 -10.30
C ALA A 73 16.72 9.29 -11.78
N ASP A 74 17.98 9.45 -12.20
CA ASP A 74 18.36 9.67 -13.62
C ASP A 74 17.89 8.52 -14.52
N LYS A 75 18.07 7.27 -14.07
CA LYS A 75 17.62 6.10 -14.79
C LYS A 75 16.10 6.10 -14.99
N ILE A 76 15.32 6.36 -13.92
CA ILE A 76 13.85 6.43 -13.98
C ILE A 76 13.41 7.58 -14.90
N ALA A 77 14.00 8.77 -14.76
CA ALA A 77 13.74 9.92 -15.62
C ALA A 77 14.09 9.65 -17.09
N GLY A 78 15.14 8.84 -17.35
CA GLY A 78 15.55 8.41 -18.68
C GLY A 78 14.48 7.61 -19.44
N TYR A 79 13.58 6.94 -18.73
CA TYR A 79 12.40 6.29 -19.32
C TYR A 79 11.21 7.26 -19.48
N GLY A 80 11.34 8.50 -19.03
CA GLY A 80 10.27 9.50 -19.04
C GLY A 80 9.29 9.35 -17.86
N PHE A 81 9.62 8.57 -16.84
CA PHE A 81 8.77 8.33 -15.68
C PHE A 81 9.00 9.33 -14.55
N ALA A 82 7.91 9.67 -13.88
CA ALA A 82 7.96 10.25 -12.53
C ALA A 82 7.93 9.14 -11.48
N VAL A 83 8.43 9.44 -10.29
CA VAL A 83 8.20 8.63 -9.08
C VAL A 83 7.02 9.21 -8.34
N GLY A 84 6.07 8.37 -7.96
CA GLY A 84 4.92 8.71 -7.11
C GLY A 84 5.12 8.27 -5.67
N SER A 85 4.27 7.34 -5.23
CA SER A 85 4.33 6.80 -3.87
C SER A 85 5.55 5.90 -3.69
N LEU A 86 6.12 5.95 -2.48
CA LEU A 86 7.26 5.13 -2.08
C LEU A 86 6.80 4.10 -1.06
N VAL A 87 7.30 2.89 -1.14
CA VAL A 87 7.01 1.84 -0.15
C VAL A 87 8.18 1.73 0.80
N ALA A 88 7.95 2.08 2.06
CA ALA A 88 8.97 2.03 3.09
C ALA A 88 9.37 0.58 3.42
N PRO A 89 10.65 0.30 3.68
CA PRO A 89 11.13 -1.04 4.01
C PRO A 89 10.85 -1.37 5.49
N VAL A 90 9.56 -1.40 5.88
CA VAL A 90 9.14 -1.56 7.28
C VAL A 90 9.09 -3.00 7.76
N TRP A 91 9.12 -3.99 6.85
CA TRP A 91 8.90 -5.41 7.21
C TRP A 91 10.10 -6.09 7.86
N PRO A 92 9.87 -7.08 8.72
CA PRO A 92 10.92 -8.00 9.16
C PRO A 92 11.65 -8.63 7.95
N GLY A 93 12.98 -8.68 8.03
CA GLY A 93 13.83 -9.11 6.90
C GLY A 93 14.26 -8.00 5.93
N THR A 94 13.71 -6.80 6.10
CA THR A 94 14.22 -5.57 5.47
C THR A 94 14.94 -4.71 6.52
N VAL A 95 14.72 -3.39 6.54
CA VAL A 95 15.25 -2.51 7.60
C VAL A 95 14.37 -2.54 8.84
N GLY A 96 13.07 -2.64 8.63
CA GLY A 96 12.06 -2.47 9.66
C GLY A 96 11.76 -3.72 10.49
N ASP A 97 10.76 -3.59 11.32
CA ASP A 97 10.20 -4.64 12.17
C ASP A 97 8.80 -4.21 12.62
N SER A 98 8.10 -5.06 13.39
CA SER A 98 6.73 -4.86 13.82
C SER A 98 6.48 -3.53 14.55
N ALA A 99 5.48 -2.77 14.08
CA ALA A 99 5.00 -1.56 14.76
C ALA A 99 4.34 -1.87 16.13
N MET A 100 3.93 -3.12 16.36
CA MET A 100 3.36 -3.63 17.60
C MET A 100 4.41 -4.26 18.53
N GLY A 101 5.64 -4.40 18.06
CA GLY A 101 6.72 -5.08 18.75
C GLY A 101 7.21 -4.39 20.02
N ASP A 102 8.31 -4.90 20.56
CA ASP A 102 9.01 -4.27 21.67
C ASP A 102 9.72 -2.96 21.25
N ALA A 103 10.49 -2.37 22.14
CA ALA A 103 11.18 -1.11 21.87
C ALA A 103 12.18 -1.23 20.71
N GLU A 104 12.87 -2.36 20.56
CA GLU A 104 13.82 -2.60 19.48
C GLU A 104 13.12 -2.71 18.13
N ALA A 105 12.06 -3.51 18.03
CA ALA A 105 11.27 -3.65 16.83
C ALA A 105 10.67 -2.31 16.37
N ARG A 106 10.12 -1.55 17.31
CA ARG A 106 9.56 -0.22 17.03
C ARG A 106 10.63 0.75 16.53
N GLU A 107 11.85 0.75 17.10
CA GLU A 107 12.94 1.61 16.63
C GLU A 107 13.41 1.22 15.22
N LYS A 108 13.45 -0.07 14.88
CA LYS A 108 13.69 -0.55 13.51
C LYS A 108 12.61 -0.02 12.55
N PHE A 109 11.33 -0.09 12.92
CA PHE A 109 10.23 0.47 12.15
C PHE A 109 10.44 1.97 11.87
N LEU A 110 10.70 2.75 12.91
CA LEU A 110 10.93 4.18 12.79
C LEU A 110 12.18 4.51 11.97
N THR A 111 13.23 3.68 12.08
CA THR A 111 14.43 3.79 11.25
C THR A 111 14.12 3.56 9.77
N ALA A 112 13.28 2.59 9.43
CA ALA A 112 12.83 2.38 8.07
C ALA A 112 12.08 3.60 7.50
N VAL A 113 11.22 4.21 8.31
CA VAL A 113 10.51 5.46 7.92
C VAL A 113 11.49 6.62 7.70
N ARG A 114 12.48 6.82 8.59
CA ARG A 114 13.52 7.86 8.40
C ARG A 114 14.30 7.66 7.11
N LYS A 115 14.68 6.41 6.78
CA LYS A 115 15.35 6.09 5.50
C LYS A 115 14.46 6.38 4.30
N ALA A 116 13.18 6.02 4.36
CA ALA A 116 12.22 6.33 3.31
C ALA A 116 12.08 7.85 3.11
N CYS A 117 11.98 8.64 4.18
CA CYS A 117 11.94 10.10 4.10
C CYS A 117 13.22 10.68 3.50
N ARG A 118 14.41 10.14 3.83
CA ARG A 118 15.69 10.56 3.23
C ARG A 118 15.69 10.31 1.72
N ILE A 119 15.27 9.12 1.29
CA ILE A 119 15.21 8.77 -0.13
C ILE A 119 14.18 9.65 -0.85
N ALA A 120 13.00 9.86 -0.25
CA ALA A 120 11.99 10.78 -0.77
C ALA A 120 12.58 12.18 -1.02
N LYS A 121 13.34 12.70 -0.05
CA LYS A 121 13.99 14.01 -0.18
C LYS A 121 14.97 14.04 -1.35
N VAL A 122 15.82 13.02 -1.52
CA VAL A 122 16.75 12.96 -2.65
C VAL A 122 16.00 12.97 -3.99
N PHE A 123 14.92 12.20 -4.10
CA PHE A 123 14.12 12.16 -5.33
C PHE A 123 13.34 13.46 -5.57
N ASN A 124 12.87 14.12 -4.51
CA ASN A 124 12.22 15.43 -4.60
C ASN A 124 13.22 16.52 -5.03
N ASP A 125 14.39 16.57 -4.41
CA ASP A 125 15.46 17.53 -4.74
C ASP A 125 15.97 17.32 -6.18
N HIS A 126 16.04 16.08 -6.65
CA HIS A 126 16.37 15.73 -8.02
C HIS A 126 15.27 16.13 -9.02
N GLY A 127 14.04 16.26 -8.58
CA GLY A 127 12.89 16.64 -9.39
C GLY A 127 12.17 15.48 -10.08
N VAL A 128 12.60 14.22 -9.86
CA VAL A 128 11.93 13.03 -10.40
C VAL A 128 10.64 12.70 -9.64
N ARG A 129 10.53 13.13 -8.37
CA ARG A 129 9.33 12.97 -7.53
C ARG A 129 8.78 14.35 -7.11
N LYS A 130 7.52 14.61 -7.40
CA LYS A 130 6.84 15.88 -7.12
C LYS A 130 5.54 15.71 -6.34
N TYR A 131 5.09 14.50 -6.16
CA TYR A 131 3.84 14.11 -5.48
C TYR A 131 3.98 12.66 -4.99
N GLY A 132 2.94 12.18 -4.34
CA GLY A 132 2.89 10.84 -3.76
C GLY A 132 3.09 10.87 -2.24
N VAL A 133 3.05 9.71 -1.66
CA VAL A 133 3.13 9.48 -0.21
C VAL A 133 4.20 8.43 0.08
N ILE A 134 4.49 8.20 1.36
CA ILE A 134 5.28 7.04 1.80
C ILE A 134 4.30 6.01 2.37
N ARG A 135 4.18 4.87 1.70
CA ARG A 135 3.34 3.76 2.13
C ARG A 135 4.00 2.99 3.26
N ILE A 136 3.20 2.65 4.26
CA ILE A 136 3.56 1.79 5.40
C ILE A 136 2.43 0.79 5.66
N ASP A 137 2.72 -0.23 6.45
CA ASP A 137 1.76 -1.12 7.10
C ASP A 137 2.21 -1.40 8.54
N SER A 138 1.52 -2.27 9.29
CA SER A 138 1.91 -2.55 10.68
C SER A 138 3.16 -3.41 10.81
N ALA A 139 3.59 -4.05 9.74
CA ALA A 139 4.69 -5.02 9.73
C ALA A 139 4.53 -6.14 10.78
N GLU A 140 3.32 -6.34 11.30
CA GLU A 140 2.99 -7.39 12.25
C GLU A 140 2.19 -8.47 11.56
N PHE A 141 2.82 -9.60 11.35
CA PHE A 141 2.13 -10.80 10.87
C PHE A 141 1.38 -11.48 12.01
N GLY A 142 0.26 -12.06 11.69
CA GLY A 142 -0.48 -12.87 12.65
C GLY A 142 -1.52 -12.08 13.44
N VAL A 143 -2.71 -12.07 12.90
CA VAL A 143 -3.90 -11.45 13.49
C VAL A 143 -4.19 -12.00 14.89
N GLU A 144 -3.90 -13.29 15.14
CA GLU A 144 -4.17 -13.93 16.43
C GLU A 144 -3.38 -13.32 17.60
N LYS A 145 -2.13 -12.94 17.37
CA LYS A 145 -1.33 -12.23 18.38
C LYS A 145 -1.97 -10.89 18.74
N TRP A 146 -2.45 -10.18 17.75
CA TRP A 146 -3.16 -8.91 17.95
C TRP A 146 -4.48 -9.13 18.72
N ARG A 147 -5.26 -10.17 18.36
CA ARG A 147 -6.53 -10.51 19.01
C ARG A 147 -6.42 -10.83 20.49
N SER A 148 -5.28 -11.31 20.96
CA SER A 148 -5.10 -11.62 22.38
C SER A 148 -5.37 -10.44 23.31
N ASP A 149 -5.14 -9.22 22.83
CA ASP A 149 -5.56 -7.94 23.44
C ASP A 149 -5.67 -6.85 22.36
N ALA A 150 -6.72 -6.94 21.56
CA ALA A 150 -6.90 -6.09 20.38
C ALA A 150 -6.78 -4.59 20.71
N LYS A 151 -7.39 -4.15 21.83
CA LYS A 151 -7.36 -2.74 22.25
C LYS A 151 -5.93 -2.28 22.58
N ALA A 152 -5.22 -3.02 23.43
CA ALA A 152 -3.86 -2.64 23.80
C ALA A 152 -2.88 -2.74 22.63
N ASN A 153 -3.06 -3.73 21.75
CA ASN A 153 -2.21 -3.93 20.59
C ASN A 153 -2.47 -2.87 19.50
N THR A 154 -3.72 -2.47 19.27
CA THR A 154 -4.02 -1.30 18.42
C THR A 154 -3.39 -0.02 18.97
N ALA A 155 -3.47 0.20 20.29
CA ALA A 155 -2.82 1.36 20.90
C ALA A 155 -1.29 1.37 20.74
N LYS A 156 -0.62 0.19 20.75
CA LYS A 156 0.83 0.09 20.48
C LYS A 156 1.15 0.46 19.03
N ILE A 157 0.40 -0.08 18.06
CA ILE A 157 0.57 0.28 16.64
C ILE A 157 0.34 1.77 16.45
N ALA A 158 -0.74 2.31 17.02
CA ALA A 158 -1.06 3.73 16.93
C ALA A 158 0.04 4.63 17.52
N ALA A 159 0.65 4.23 18.64
CA ALA A 159 1.77 4.96 19.23
C ALA A 159 2.98 5.00 18.28
N THR A 160 3.33 3.88 17.64
CA THR A 160 4.41 3.80 16.66
C THR A 160 4.08 4.65 15.42
N PHE A 161 2.85 4.57 14.92
CA PHE A 161 2.41 5.34 13.76
C PHE A 161 2.38 6.85 14.03
N ARG A 162 2.04 7.29 15.25
CA ARG A 162 2.15 8.72 15.62
C ARG A 162 3.60 9.22 15.56
N GLU A 163 4.55 8.43 16.02
CA GLU A 163 5.98 8.78 15.93
C GLU A 163 6.44 8.79 14.47
N ALA A 164 6.07 7.77 13.68
CA ALA A 164 6.36 7.72 12.26
C ALA A 164 5.76 8.91 11.50
N ALA A 165 4.50 9.28 11.80
CA ALA A 165 3.85 10.43 11.19
C ALA A 165 4.53 11.76 11.51
N LYS A 166 5.10 11.92 12.72
CA LYS A 166 5.91 13.10 13.06
C LYS A 166 7.19 13.15 12.24
N ILE A 167 7.91 12.01 12.11
CA ILE A 167 9.12 11.91 11.28
C ILE A 167 8.80 12.30 9.82
N ALA A 168 7.70 11.80 9.28
CA ALA A 168 7.27 12.14 7.92
C ALA A 168 6.93 13.65 7.80
N ALA A 169 6.16 14.20 8.73
CA ALA A 169 5.80 15.62 8.76
C ALA A 169 7.03 16.54 8.81
N ASP A 170 8.02 16.19 9.65
CA ASP A 170 9.28 16.94 9.77
C ASP A 170 10.10 16.92 8.47
N SER A 171 9.84 15.92 7.61
CA SER A 171 10.45 15.76 6.28
C SER A 171 9.61 16.34 5.16
N GLY A 172 8.42 16.90 5.46
CA GLY A 172 7.46 17.38 4.47
C GLY A 172 6.70 16.27 3.74
N GLU A 173 6.70 15.05 4.30
CA GLU A 173 6.06 13.87 3.72
C GLU A 173 4.76 13.51 4.45
N ARG A 174 3.95 12.70 3.78
CA ARG A 174 2.75 12.07 4.34
C ARG A 174 2.90 10.55 4.29
N LEU A 175 2.32 9.87 5.26
CA LEU A 175 2.26 8.42 5.29
C LEU A 175 0.88 7.94 4.83
N ALA A 176 0.85 6.87 4.04
CA ALA A 176 -0.38 6.12 3.73
C ALA A 176 -0.27 4.71 4.32
N ALA A 177 -1.21 4.36 5.18
CA ALA A 177 -1.31 3.03 5.75
C ALA A 177 -2.08 2.13 4.78
N GLU A 178 -1.43 1.11 4.24
CA GLU A 178 -2.08 0.09 3.42
C GLU A 178 -2.47 -1.10 4.27
N GLY A 179 -3.75 -1.41 4.28
CA GLY A 179 -4.27 -2.58 4.98
C GLY A 179 -4.43 -3.77 4.07
N GLU A 180 -3.79 -4.86 4.46
CA GLU A 180 -4.03 -6.19 3.91
C GLU A 180 -4.53 -7.11 5.03
N ILE A 181 -5.22 -8.18 4.68
CA ILE A 181 -5.78 -9.13 5.66
C ILE A 181 -4.73 -9.85 6.52
N CYS A 182 -3.45 -9.80 6.14
CA CYS A 182 -2.34 -10.35 6.91
C CYS A 182 -1.78 -9.39 7.96
N TRP A 183 -2.03 -8.07 7.84
CA TRP A 183 -1.45 -7.08 8.74
C TRP A 183 -2.32 -6.87 9.98
N ALA A 184 -1.82 -7.29 11.13
CA ALA A 184 -2.54 -7.16 12.40
C ALA A 184 -2.88 -5.70 12.73
N GLY A 185 -4.10 -5.48 13.19
CA GLY A 185 -4.65 -4.14 13.46
C GLY A 185 -5.09 -3.36 12.21
N MET A 186 -4.86 -3.93 11.02
CA MET A 186 -5.20 -3.35 9.73
C MET A 186 -5.89 -4.38 8.81
N HIS A 187 -6.24 -5.53 9.35
CA HIS A 187 -6.68 -6.72 8.60
C HIS A 187 -8.16 -6.70 8.21
N SER A 188 -8.91 -5.68 8.63
CA SER A 188 -10.28 -5.41 8.19
C SER A 188 -10.51 -3.91 8.00
N TRP A 189 -11.59 -3.57 7.29
CA TRP A 189 -11.99 -2.17 7.12
C TRP A 189 -12.25 -1.46 8.45
N LYS A 190 -12.80 -2.19 9.43
CA LYS A 190 -13.14 -1.62 10.74
C LYS A 190 -11.90 -1.43 11.61
N ASP A 191 -11.01 -2.42 11.66
CA ASP A 191 -9.78 -2.30 12.43
C ASP A 191 -8.86 -1.22 11.87
N MET A 192 -8.82 -1.10 10.52
CA MET A 192 -8.12 0.00 9.85
C MET A 192 -8.70 1.36 10.26
N LEU A 193 -10.02 1.51 10.22
CA LEU A 193 -10.67 2.77 10.61
C LEU A 193 -10.37 3.10 12.08
N ASP A 194 -10.50 2.13 12.98
CA ASP A 194 -10.22 2.30 14.40
C ASP A 194 -8.77 2.70 14.67
N LEU A 195 -7.83 2.11 13.93
CA LEU A 195 -6.41 2.48 14.00
C LEU A 195 -6.17 3.92 13.55
N LEU A 196 -6.74 4.32 12.41
CA LEU A 196 -6.59 5.69 11.90
C LEU A 196 -7.19 6.72 12.86
N GLU A 197 -8.35 6.43 13.42
CA GLU A 197 -9.00 7.26 14.45
C GLU A 197 -8.16 7.32 15.74
N GLU A 198 -7.60 6.20 16.18
CA GLU A 198 -6.71 6.15 17.36
C GLU A 198 -5.44 6.96 17.14
N VAL A 199 -4.82 6.87 15.96
CA VAL A 199 -3.64 7.70 15.61
C VAL A 199 -4.01 9.18 15.59
N ASN A 200 -5.15 9.55 15.04
CA ASN A 200 -5.69 10.91 15.00
C ASN A 200 -4.72 11.97 14.45
N MET A 201 -4.10 11.67 13.31
CA MET A 201 -3.19 12.60 12.59
C MET A 201 -3.55 12.68 11.09
N PRO A 202 -4.79 13.07 10.72
CA PRO A 202 -5.29 12.97 9.34
C PRO A 202 -4.53 13.84 8.33
N GLN A 203 -3.80 14.86 8.81
CA GLN A 203 -2.98 15.70 7.92
C GLN A 203 -1.70 15.01 7.45
N THR A 204 -1.22 14.00 8.20
CA THR A 204 0.06 13.36 7.95
C THR A 204 -0.08 11.86 7.67
N LEU A 205 -1.04 11.19 8.30
CA LEU A 205 -1.34 9.77 8.08
C LEU A 205 -2.72 9.61 7.50
N GLY A 206 -2.80 8.93 6.35
CA GLY A 206 -4.05 8.53 5.73
C GLY A 206 -4.07 7.06 5.39
N PHE A 207 -5.06 6.67 4.60
CA PHE A 207 -5.28 5.32 4.12
C PHE A 207 -4.81 5.19 2.67
N GLN A 208 -4.15 4.09 2.35
CA GLN A 208 -3.97 3.67 0.98
C GLN A 208 -5.03 2.62 0.66
N ALA A 209 -5.89 2.94 -0.28
CA ALA A 209 -6.93 2.04 -0.74
C ALA A 209 -6.42 1.20 -1.90
N ASP A 210 -6.37 -0.12 -1.70
CA ASP A 210 -6.15 -1.07 -2.78
C ASP A 210 -7.45 -1.86 -3.03
N LEU A 211 -7.90 -1.89 -4.28
CA LEU A 211 -9.15 -2.55 -4.64
C LEU A 211 -9.15 -4.05 -4.29
N ALA A 212 -8.03 -4.72 -4.52
CA ALA A 212 -7.94 -6.16 -4.27
C ALA A 212 -8.01 -6.48 -2.77
N HIS A 213 -7.34 -5.67 -1.93
CA HIS A 213 -7.35 -5.87 -0.48
C HIS A 213 -8.70 -5.50 0.13
N THR A 214 -9.30 -4.41 -0.33
CA THR A 214 -10.60 -3.96 0.18
C THR A 214 -11.75 -4.89 -0.22
N TYR A 215 -11.63 -5.64 -1.31
CA TYR A 215 -12.57 -6.73 -1.61
C TYR A 215 -12.56 -7.79 -0.50
N LEU A 216 -11.41 -8.21 -0.02
CA LEU A 216 -11.30 -9.20 1.04
C LEU A 216 -11.79 -8.69 2.39
N TYR A 217 -11.73 -7.38 2.61
CA TYR A 217 -12.37 -6.74 3.77
C TYR A 217 -13.89 -6.92 3.76
N LEU A 218 -14.53 -6.80 2.58
CA LEU A 218 -15.97 -7.02 2.45
C LEU A 218 -16.36 -8.45 2.82
N MET A 219 -15.53 -9.41 2.44
CA MET A 219 -15.75 -10.82 2.74
C MET A 219 -15.48 -11.20 4.20
N GLY A 220 -14.88 -10.29 4.98
CA GLY A 220 -14.54 -10.53 6.38
C GLY A 220 -13.43 -11.58 6.56
N TYR A 221 -12.56 -11.70 5.58
CA TYR A 221 -11.44 -12.63 5.69
C TYR A 221 -10.54 -12.22 6.86
N ASN A 222 -10.19 -13.14 7.74
CA ASN A 222 -9.53 -12.88 9.03
C ASN A 222 -10.30 -12.00 10.06
N ALA A 223 -11.48 -11.49 9.70
CA ALA A 223 -12.34 -10.71 10.60
C ALA A 223 -13.82 -10.94 10.26
N PRO A 224 -14.37 -12.15 10.47
CA PRO A 224 -15.74 -12.48 10.09
C PRO A 224 -16.78 -11.59 10.80
N GLU A 225 -16.45 -11.05 11.97
CA GLU A 225 -17.27 -10.09 12.72
C GLU A 225 -17.44 -8.75 11.98
N HIS A 226 -16.57 -8.42 11.07
CA HIS A 226 -16.58 -7.20 10.26
C HIS A 226 -17.02 -7.44 8.81
N ALA A 227 -17.40 -8.67 8.45
CA ALA A 227 -17.89 -8.99 7.12
C ALA A 227 -19.11 -8.13 6.76
N LEU A 228 -19.13 -7.63 5.54
CA LEU A 228 -20.27 -6.92 4.96
C LEU A 228 -20.98 -7.75 3.88
N LEU A 229 -20.34 -8.84 3.46
CA LEU A 229 -20.85 -9.79 2.47
C LEU A 229 -20.79 -11.22 3.05
N HIS A 230 -21.61 -12.07 2.48
CA HIS A 230 -21.64 -13.52 2.73
C HIS A 230 -21.41 -14.27 1.42
N GLU A 231 -21.11 -15.54 1.48
CA GLU A 231 -21.03 -16.37 0.28
C GLU A 231 -22.36 -16.36 -0.49
N GLY A 232 -22.30 -16.20 -1.81
CA GLY A 232 -23.48 -16.15 -2.68
C GLY A 232 -24.20 -14.79 -2.72
N TYR A 233 -23.51 -13.72 -2.30
CA TYR A 233 -24.06 -12.36 -2.41
C TYR A 233 -24.45 -12.01 -3.86
N SER A 234 -25.48 -11.18 -3.99
CA SER A 234 -25.88 -10.56 -5.26
C SER A 234 -25.08 -9.31 -5.58
N ASP A 235 -25.08 -8.88 -6.84
CA ASP A 235 -24.47 -7.63 -7.27
C ASP A 235 -24.98 -6.42 -6.46
N ALA A 236 -26.28 -6.39 -6.18
CA ALA A 236 -26.89 -5.31 -5.41
C ALA A 236 -26.34 -5.25 -3.97
N GLU A 237 -26.19 -6.41 -3.32
CA GLU A 237 -25.58 -6.51 -2.00
C GLU A 237 -24.10 -6.12 -2.03
N PHE A 238 -23.37 -6.57 -3.07
CA PHE A 238 -21.98 -6.19 -3.24
C PHE A 238 -21.79 -4.68 -3.29
N TYR A 239 -22.48 -3.98 -4.18
CA TYR A 239 -22.32 -2.54 -4.32
C TYR A 239 -22.80 -1.75 -3.12
N ALA A 240 -23.84 -2.21 -2.43
CA ALA A 240 -24.28 -1.59 -1.18
C ALA A 240 -23.23 -1.75 -0.05
N ALA A 241 -22.63 -2.93 0.06
CA ALA A 241 -21.56 -3.19 1.01
C ALA A 241 -20.29 -2.39 0.68
N TYR A 242 -19.95 -2.33 -0.63
CA TYR A 242 -18.80 -1.58 -1.11
C TYR A 242 -18.92 -0.09 -0.83
N GLU A 243 -20.07 0.51 -1.13
CA GLU A 243 -20.36 1.93 -0.83
C GLU A 243 -20.30 2.19 0.67
N LYS A 244 -20.89 1.32 1.48
CA LYS A 244 -20.85 1.44 2.95
C LYS A 244 -19.43 1.47 3.50
N MET A 245 -18.55 0.61 3.01
CA MET A 245 -17.15 0.55 3.42
C MET A 245 -16.38 1.79 2.93
N THR A 246 -16.51 2.10 1.65
CA THR A 246 -15.78 3.22 1.04
C THR A 246 -16.20 4.55 1.63
N ASP A 247 -17.47 4.77 1.96
CA ASP A 247 -17.93 6.00 2.62
C ASP A 247 -17.27 6.21 3.99
N LYS A 248 -16.85 5.13 4.67
CA LYS A 248 -16.12 5.22 5.95
C LYS A 248 -14.64 5.48 5.79
N LEU A 249 -13.99 4.86 4.81
CA LEU A 249 -12.54 4.93 4.63
C LEU A 249 -12.11 6.06 3.70
N ARG A 250 -12.97 6.48 2.74
CA ARG A 250 -12.64 7.53 1.76
C ARG A 250 -12.17 8.86 2.39
N PRO A 251 -12.72 9.36 3.51
CA PRO A 251 -12.21 10.59 4.15
C PRO A 251 -10.75 10.50 4.59
N TRP A 252 -10.24 9.27 4.78
CA TRP A 252 -8.86 8.99 5.16
C TRP A 252 -7.97 8.67 3.95
N THR A 253 -8.58 8.37 2.78
CA THR A 253 -7.85 7.89 1.61
C THR A 253 -7.03 9.01 0.97
N ILE A 254 -5.73 8.78 0.85
CA ILE A 254 -4.77 9.72 0.27
C ILE A 254 -3.90 9.08 -0.81
N ASP A 255 -4.06 7.78 -1.01
CA ASP A 255 -3.40 7.00 -2.05
C ASP A 255 -4.33 5.88 -2.51
N PHE A 256 -4.21 5.45 -3.76
CA PHE A 256 -5.18 4.55 -4.35
C PHE A 256 -4.53 3.62 -5.39
N HIS A 257 -4.68 2.32 -5.18
CA HIS A 257 -4.24 1.30 -6.12
C HIS A 257 -5.41 0.61 -6.80
N VAL A 258 -5.28 0.45 -8.10
CA VAL A 258 -6.24 -0.27 -8.93
C VAL A 258 -5.71 -1.68 -9.18
N ALA A 259 -6.39 -2.66 -8.62
CA ALA A 259 -6.04 -4.07 -8.76
C ALA A 259 -7.31 -4.92 -8.84
N GLN A 260 -7.22 -6.06 -9.52
CA GLN A 260 -8.28 -7.07 -9.57
C GLN A 260 -7.99 -8.17 -8.55
N ASN A 261 -9.05 -8.83 -8.07
CA ASN A 261 -8.98 -9.96 -7.13
C ASN A 261 -9.95 -11.05 -7.57
N ASP A 262 -9.55 -12.30 -7.54
CA ASP A 262 -10.39 -13.46 -7.88
C ASP A 262 -11.06 -14.10 -6.65
N GLY A 263 -10.85 -13.55 -5.47
CA GLY A 263 -11.34 -14.07 -4.19
C GLY A 263 -10.48 -15.18 -3.60
N SER A 264 -9.42 -15.60 -4.28
CA SER A 264 -8.48 -16.56 -3.73
C SER A 264 -7.53 -15.90 -2.74
N VAL A 265 -7.16 -16.68 -1.74
CA VAL A 265 -6.22 -16.28 -0.70
C VAL A 265 -5.17 -17.36 -0.61
N HIS A 266 -3.91 -16.97 -0.68
CA HIS A 266 -2.77 -17.88 -0.72
C HIS A 266 -1.90 -17.72 0.52
N GLY A 267 -1.08 -18.72 0.77
CA GLY A 267 -0.12 -18.74 1.84
C GLY A 267 -0.52 -19.66 3.00
N THR A 268 0.44 -19.91 3.86
CA THR A 268 0.30 -20.75 5.05
C THR A 268 0.89 -20.07 6.27
N GLY A 269 0.27 -20.24 7.42
CA GLY A 269 0.78 -19.72 8.69
C GLY A 269 0.58 -18.21 8.86
N ALA A 270 1.50 -17.54 9.51
CA ALA A 270 1.39 -16.13 9.88
C ALA A 270 1.50 -15.15 8.71
N HIS A 271 2.10 -15.58 7.61
CA HIS A 271 2.20 -14.79 6.37
C HIS A 271 0.99 -14.94 5.47
N ASP A 272 -0.02 -15.57 6.01
CA ASP A 272 -1.11 -16.05 5.26
C ASP A 272 -1.92 -14.91 4.73
N LYS A 273 -2.17 -15.00 3.43
CA LYS A 273 -3.51 -14.63 3.06
C LYS A 273 -3.61 -13.20 2.63
N THR A 274 -2.59 -12.77 1.88
CA THR A 274 -2.83 -11.68 0.96
C THR A 274 -3.69 -12.20 -0.18
N GLY A 275 -4.76 -11.51 -0.51
CA GLY A 275 -5.54 -11.84 -1.68
C GLY A 275 -4.69 -11.71 -2.93
N ARG A 276 -4.82 -12.66 -3.83
CA ARG A 276 -4.11 -12.64 -5.10
C ARG A 276 -4.55 -11.45 -5.94
N HIS A 277 -3.61 -10.60 -6.28
CA HIS A 277 -3.79 -9.69 -7.40
C HIS A 277 -3.79 -10.50 -8.69
N CYS A 278 -4.80 -10.31 -9.51
CA CYS A 278 -4.90 -10.94 -10.82
C CYS A 278 -5.00 -9.89 -11.93
N PRO A 279 -4.80 -10.26 -13.20
CA PRO A 279 -4.97 -9.34 -14.32
C PRO A 279 -6.35 -8.66 -14.29
N ALA A 280 -6.42 -7.42 -14.77
CA ALA A 280 -7.66 -6.63 -14.75
C ALA A 280 -8.81 -7.31 -15.51
N ASP A 281 -8.49 -8.13 -16.51
CA ASP A 281 -9.40 -8.88 -17.36
C ASP A 281 -9.50 -10.38 -16.98
N ASP A 282 -9.04 -10.74 -15.78
CA ASP A 282 -9.16 -12.12 -15.30
C ASP A 282 -10.63 -12.55 -15.30
N PRO A 283 -10.99 -13.67 -15.96
CA PRO A 283 -12.38 -14.12 -16.05
C PRO A 283 -12.99 -14.52 -14.69
N ASN A 284 -12.17 -14.77 -13.69
CA ASN A 284 -12.59 -15.04 -12.31
C ASN A 284 -12.60 -13.79 -11.44
N GLY A 285 -12.17 -12.63 -11.97
CA GLY A 285 -12.13 -11.37 -11.26
C GLY A 285 -13.48 -10.99 -10.67
N LYS A 286 -13.47 -10.50 -9.43
CA LYS A 286 -14.67 -10.19 -8.63
C LYS A 286 -15.08 -8.72 -8.73
N LEU A 287 -14.23 -7.87 -9.31
CA LEU A 287 -14.41 -6.43 -9.29
C LEU A 287 -14.74 -5.89 -10.69
N ASP A 288 -15.82 -5.15 -10.79
CA ASP A 288 -15.93 -4.12 -11.82
C ASP A 288 -15.02 -2.96 -11.41
N ILE A 289 -13.77 -3.00 -11.91
CA ILE A 289 -12.70 -2.09 -11.52
C ILE A 289 -13.13 -0.64 -11.70
N THR A 290 -13.76 -0.30 -12.83
CA THR A 290 -14.17 1.07 -13.14
C THR A 290 -15.19 1.59 -12.14
N ARG A 291 -16.21 0.77 -11.86
CA ARG A 291 -17.26 1.13 -10.93
C ARG A 291 -16.73 1.20 -9.50
N CYS A 292 -15.92 0.23 -9.08
CA CYS A 292 -15.30 0.21 -7.75
C CYS A 292 -14.37 1.42 -7.54
N ALA A 293 -13.54 1.76 -8.52
CA ALA A 293 -12.72 2.98 -8.47
C ALA A 293 -13.57 4.25 -8.32
N GLY A 294 -14.72 4.32 -8.98
CA GLY A 294 -15.65 5.44 -8.86
C GLY A 294 -16.15 5.69 -7.44
N TYR A 295 -16.29 4.67 -6.60
CA TYR A 295 -16.65 4.85 -5.19
C TYR A 295 -15.53 5.52 -4.38
N TRP A 296 -14.28 5.17 -4.63
CA TRP A 296 -13.11 5.79 -3.96
C TRP A 296 -12.87 7.22 -4.42
N LEU A 297 -13.07 7.49 -5.71
CA LEU A 297 -12.83 8.81 -6.31
C LEU A 297 -14.03 9.77 -6.16
N LYS A 298 -15.13 9.33 -5.56
CA LYS A 298 -16.34 10.15 -5.37
C LYS A 298 -16.04 11.39 -4.53
N GLY A 299 -16.15 12.56 -5.16
CA GLY A 299 -15.90 13.85 -4.51
C GLY A 299 -14.42 14.20 -4.37
N ALA A 300 -13.51 13.47 -5.03
CA ALA A 300 -12.12 13.90 -5.18
C ALA A 300 -12.10 15.26 -5.89
N GLN A 301 -11.32 16.20 -5.36
CA GLN A 301 -11.02 17.46 -6.01
C GLN A 301 -9.69 17.33 -6.73
N ASP A 302 -9.57 17.91 -7.90
CA ASP A 302 -8.36 17.96 -8.73
C ASP A 302 -7.19 18.66 -8.01
#